data_dd12d221a066582a4175031476d9efd9
#
_entry.id   dd12d221a066582a4175031476d9efd9
#
_cell.length_a   1.000
_cell.length_b   1.000
_cell.length_c   1.000
_cell.angle_alpha   90.00
_cell.angle_beta   90.00
_cell.angle_gamma   90.00
#
_symmetry.space_group_name_H-M   'P 1'
#
loop_
_entity.id
_entity.type
_entity.pdbx_description
1 polymer ?
#
loop_
_entity_poly.entity_id
_entity_poly.type
_entity_poly.pdbx_seq_one_letter_code
_entity_poly.pdbx_strand_id
1 'polypeptide(L)'
;MEIKAADVMKLRKMTGAGMMDCKKALQEAEGDFERAQDIIREKGKLIVAKRADRTATEGVVVTKIVGQKAYMLCLACETDFVAQNVEYAASANAMLEVAVAADAADRETLLGIKNAEGRTVEEMVTEKSGQTGEKIELAYYARIEAPFCHAYVHFNKKLGTLVGFNKEIPTEVAHAVAMQATAMAPIAIDVADCPEDVVAHERQIAIEAMKQDPKMAGKPDAILAQIAEGKMRKFFEENTLLNQELVGEKKTIAQYIHESDKEATVVAYKRFALEA
;
A
#
# COMPACT_ATOMS: atom_id res chain seq x y z
N MET A 1 -37.43 -28.34 -0.21
CA MET A 1 -38.09 -27.06 -0.48
C MET A 1 -37.61 -26.54 -1.83
N GLU A 2 -38.49 -26.03 -2.69
CA GLU A 2 -38.07 -25.48 -3.97
C GLU A 2 -37.59 -24.05 -3.78
N ILE A 3 -36.30 -23.81 -4.05
CA ILE A 3 -35.69 -22.50 -3.91
C ILE A 3 -36.03 -21.66 -5.16
N LYS A 4 -36.72 -20.55 -4.95
CA LYS A 4 -37.12 -19.65 -6.04
C LYS A 4 -35.94 -18.82 -6.55
N ALA A 5 -35.90 -18.52 -7.83
CA ALA A 5 -34.87 -17.68 -8.42
C ALA A 5 -34.78 -16.29 -7.75
N ALA A 6 -35.90 -15.74 -7.28
CA ALA A 6 -35.94 -14.48 -6.55
C ALA A 6 -35.17 -14.55 -5.21
N ASP A 7 -35.24 -15.66 -4.49
CA ASP A 7 -34.53 -15.85 -3.21
C ASP A 7 -33.01 -15.97 -3.47
N VAL A 8 -32.61 -16.65 -4.54
CA VAL A 8 -31.21 -16.75 -4.96
C VAL A 8 -30.67 -15.36 -5.32
N MET A 9 -31.43 -14.57 -6.07
CA MET A 9 -31.04 -13.19 -6.41
C MET A 9 -30.96 -12.28 -5.18
N LYS A 10 -31.87 -12.44 -4.24
CA LYS A 10 -31.87 -11.69 -2.98
C LYS A 10 -30.62 -12.02 -2.16
N LEU A 11 -30.32 -13.31 -1.97
CA LEU A 11 -29.11 -13.74 -1.25
C LEU A 11 -27.84 -13.27 -1.95
N ARG A 12 -27.79 -13.35 -3.29
CA ARG A 12 -26.68 -12.81 -4.07
C ARG A 12 -26.49 -11.30 -3.85
N LYS A 13 -27.57 -10.53 -3.83
CA LYS A 13 -27.49 -9.09 -3.55
C LYS A 13 -26.97 -8.79 -2.14
N MET A 14 -27.28 -9.65 -1.17
CA MET A 14 -26.83 -9.52 0.22
C MET A 14 -25.37 -9.93 0.42
N THR A 15 -24.92 -10.97 -0.29
CA THR A 15 -23.60 -11.60 -0.07
C THR A 15 -22.59 -11.33 -1.17
N GLY A 16 -23.02 -10.91 -2.37
CA GLY A 16 -22.18 -10.78 -3.55
C GLY A 16 -21.66 -12.11 -4.12
N ALA A 17 -22.03 -13.25 -3.53
CA ALA A 17 -21.58 -14.57 -3.95
C ALA A 17 -22.17 -14.99 -5.31
N GLY A 18 -21.54 -16.00 -5.96
CA GLY A 18 -22.01 -16.52 -7.24
C GLY A 18 -23.44 -17.09 -7.16
N MET A 19 -24.21 -17.00 -8.26
CA MET A 19 -25.60 -17.50 -8.31
C MET A 19 -25.73 -18.95 -7.88
N MET A 20 -24.81 -19.81 -8.31
CA MET A 20 -24.83 -21.24 -7.98
C MET A 20 -24.50 -21.49 -6.52
N ASP A 21 -23.63 -20.67 -5.94
CA ASP A 21 -23.27 -20.77 -4.53
C ASP A 21 -24.42 -20.30 -3.63
N CYS A 22 -25.08 -19.21 -3.99
CA CYS A 22 -26.30 -18.78 -3.31
C CYS A 22 -27.42 -19.82 -3.39
N LYS A 23 -27.61 -20.45 -4.57
CA LYS A 23 -28.61 -21.51 -4.71
C LYS A 23 -28.29 -22.70 -3.82
N LYS A 24 -27.04 -23.18 -3.82
CA LYS A 24 -26.62 -24.31 -2.97
C LYS A 24 -26.75 -23.97 -1.49
N ALA A 25 -26.31 -22.79 -1.08
CA ALA A 25 -26.41 -22.36 0.30
C ALA A 25 -27.86 -22.28 0.78
N LEU A 26 -28.79 -21.75 -0.02
CA LEU A 26 -30.22 -21.74 0.29
C LEU A 26 -30.83 -23.14 0.34
N GLN A 27 -30.39 -24.06 -0.52
CA GLN A 27 -30.84 -25.47 -0.50
C GLN A 27 -30.39 -26.15 0.78
N GLU A 28 -29.14 -25.98 1.18
CA GLU A 28 -28.54 -26.56 2.41
C GLU A 28 -29.14 -25.93 3.66
N ALA A 29 -29.46 -24.64 3.62
CA ALA A 29 -30.11 -23.90 4.69
C ALA A 29 -31.64 -24.08 4.71
N GLU A 30 -32.21 -24.92 3.85
CA GLU A 30 -33.66 -25.14 3.74
C GLU A 30 -34.50 -23.84 3.55
N GLY A 31 -33.87 -22.82 2.93
CA GLY A 31 -34.47 -21.53 2.67
C GLY A 31 -34.23 -20.48 3.75
N ASP A 32 -33.52 -20.80 4.82
CA ASP A 32 -33.12 -19.85 5.84
C ASP A 32 -31.98 -18.96 5.33
N PHE A 33 -32.22 -17.65 5.28
CA PHE A 33 -31.27 -16.66 4.74
C PHE A 33 -30.06 -16.44 5.67
N GLU A 34 -30.25 -16.45 6.98
CA GLU A 34 -29.15 -16.25 7.94
C GLU A 34 -28.18 -17.44 7.86
N ARG A 35 -28.73 -18.63 7.92
CA ARG A 35 -27.93 -19.86 7.78
C ARG A 35 -27.27 -19.97 6.41
N ALA A 36 -27.93 -19.54 5.34
CA ALA A 36 -27.35 -19.51 3.99
C ALA A 36 -26.18 -18.51 3.89
N GLN A 37 -26.25 -17.37 4.59
CA GLN A 37 -25.13 -16.44 4.69
C GLN A 37 -23.94 -17.06 5.44
N ASP A 38 -24.19 -17.75 6.53
CA ASP A 38 -23.14 -18.44 7.30
C ASP A 38 -22.45 -19.52 6.47
N ILE A 39 -23.20 -20.30 5.69
CA ILE A 39 -22.63 -21.29 4.75
C ILE A 39 -21.72 -20.61 3.71
N ILE A 40 -22.12 -19.46 3.18
CA ILE A 40 -21.29 -18.68 2.24
C ILE A 40 -20.00 -18.17 2.93
N ARG A 41 -20.09 -17.70 4.18
CA ARG A 41 -18.93 -17.28 4.97
C ARG A 41 -17.96 -18.43 5.25
N GLU A 42 -18.48 -19.60 5.67
CA GLU A 42 -17.68 -20.80 5.87
C GLU A 42 -16.97 -21.24 4.59
N LYS A 43 -17.65 -21.15 3.44
CA LYS A 43 -17.05 -21.39 2.14
C LYS A 43 -15.91 -20.42 1.87
N GLY A 44 -16.06 -19.13 2.18
CA GLY A 44 -14.99 -18.13 2.08
C GLY A 44 -13.75 -18.52 2.89
N LYS A 45 -13.91 -18.93 4.14
CA LYS A 45 -12.83 -19.43 5.00
C LYS A 45 -12.11 -20.65 4.40
N LEU A 46 -12.87 -21.58 3.82
CA LEU A 46 -12.29 -22.75 3.14
C LEU A 46 -11.48 -22.37 1.89
N ILE A 47 -11.90 -21.35 1.14
CA ILE A 47 -11.15 -20.84 0.00
C ILE A 47 -9.85 -20.22 0.48
N VAL A 48 -9.88 -19.37 1.51
CA VAL A 48 -8.68 -18.78 2.12
C VAL A 48 -7.71 -19.88 2.55
N ALA A 49 -8.18 -20.90 3.27
CA ALA A 49 -7.33 -22.00 3.72
C ALA A 49 -6.72 -22.80 2.56
N LYS A 50 -7.51 -23.10 1.52
CA LYS A 50 -7.04 -23.86 0.34
C LYS A 50 -6.06 -23.08 -0.53
N ARG A 51 -6.07 -21.77 -0.44
CA ARG A 51 -5.24 -20.86 -1.24
C ARG A 51 -4.18 -20.13 -0.42
N ALA A 52 -3.93 -20.60 0.81
CA ALA A 52 -2.93 -19.98 1.70
C ALA A 52 -1.55 -19.83 1.04
N ASP A 53 -1.13 -20.86 0.28
CA ASP A 53 0.17 -20.90 -0.41
C ASP A 53 0.19 -20.12 -1.75
N ARG A 54 -0.95 -19.54 -2.17
CA ARG A 54 -0.98 -18.71 -3.37
C ARG A 54 -0.43 -17.33 -3.09
N THR A 55 0.15 -16.70 -4.11
CA THR A 55 0.64 -15.33 -4.03
C THR A 55 -0.38 -14.38 -4.66
N ALA A 56 -0.74 -13.32 -3.96
CA ALA A 56 -1.59 -12.24 -4.44
C ALA A 56 -0.70 -11.14 -5.01
N THR A 57 -0.41 -11.19 -6.31
CA THR A 57 0.49 -10.25 -7.02
C THR A 57 -0.25 -9.14 -7.77
N GLU A 58 -1.57 -9.22 -7.80
CA GLU A 58 -2.46 -8.22 -8.34
C GLU A 58 -3.27 -7.53 -7.24
N GLY A 59 -3.88 -6.38 -7.53
CA GLY A 59 -4.66 -5.69 -6.52
C GLY A 59 -4.96 -4.24 -6.83
N VAL A 60 -5.50 -3.55 -5.84
CA VAL A 60 -5.84 -2.13 -5.95
C VAL A 60 -5.38 -1.37 -4.71
N VAL A 61 -4.58 -0.33 -4.93
CA VAL A 61 -4.24 0.69 -3.93
C VAL A 61 -5.30 1.78 -3.98
N VAL A 62 -5.83 2.12 -2.82
CA VAL A 62 -6.78 3.22 -2.62
C VAL A 62 -6.27 4.16 -1.55
N THR A 63 -6.57 5.46 -1.68
CA THR A 63 -6.13 6.48 -0.74
C THR A 63 -7.27 7.42 -0.39
N LYS A 64 -7.22 8.00 0.80
CA LYS A 64 -8.14 9.05 1.24
C LYS A 64 -7.44 10.05 2.13
N ILE A 65 -7.75 11.34 1.95
CA ILE A 65 -7.27 12.42 2.80
C ILE A 65 -8.47 13.00 3.55
N VAL A 66 -8.33 13.16 4.86
CA VAL A 66 -9.33 13.78 5.73
C VAL A 66 -8.62 14.74 6.67
N GLY A 67 -8.79 16.03 6.44
CA GLY A 67 -8.07 17.07 7.18
C GLY A 67 -6.56 16.92 7.04
N GLN A 68 -5.88 16.76 8.16
CA GLN A 68 -4.42 16.61 8.25
C GLN A 68 -3.95 15.14 8.19
N LYS A 69 -4.85 14.20 7.92
CA LYS A 69 -4.53 12.77 7.85
C LYS A 69 -4.71 12.24 6.43
N ALA A 70 -3.78 11.42 6.00
CA ALA A 70 -3.89 10.67 4.77
C ALA A 70 -3.76 9.18 5.06
N TYR A 71 -4.56 8.39 4.36
CA TYR A 71 -4.70 6.95 4.53
C TYR A 71 -4.48 6.25 3.20
N MET A 72 -3.84 5.09 3.23
CA MET A 72 -3.62 4.24 2.07
C MET A 72 -3.82 2.79 2.44
N LEU A 73 -4.53 2.07 1.57
CA LEU A 73 -4.82 0.66 1.72
C LEU A 73 -4.58 -0.04 0.39
N CYS A 74 -4.00 -1.25 0.43
CA CYS A 74 -3.94 -2.16 -0.72
C CYS A 74 -4.72 -3.44 -0.42
N LEU A 75 -5.72 -3.71 -1.26
CA LEU A 75 -6.41 -4.99 -1.31
C LEU A 75 -5.81 -5.80 -2.46
N ALA A 76 -5.12 -6.90 -2.14
CA ALA A 76 -4.44 -7.73 -3.12
C ALA A 76 -5.27 -8.97 -3.49
N CYS A 77 -5.09 -9.46 -4.72
CA CYS A 77 -5.76 -10.63 -5.31
C CYS A 77 -4.80 -11.39 -6.24
N GLU A 78 -5.23 -12.56 -6.75
CA GLU A 78 -4.36 -13.38 -7.59
C GLU A 78 -4.30 -12.88 -9.05
N THR A 79 -5.40 -12.33 -9.59
CA THR A 79 -5.50 -11.96 -11.01
C THR A 79 -5.87 -10.49 -11.25
N ASP A 80 -5.42 -9.98 -12.38
CA ASP A 80 -5.78 -8.66 -12.88
C ASP A 80 -7.27 -8.53 -13.23
N PHE A 81 -7.93 -9.62 -13.62
CA PHE A 81 -9.38 -9.65 -13.86
C PHE A 81 -10.17 -9.24 -12.62
N VAL A 82 -9.76 -9.74 -11.44
CA VAL A 82 -10.38 -9.34 -10.17
C VAL A 82 -9.98 -7.91 -9.80
N ALA A 83 -8.70 -7.55 -9.94
CA ALA A 83 -8.21 -6.22 -9.59
C ALA A 83 -8.86 -5.09 -10.41
N GLN A 84 -9.20 -5.35 -11.68
CA GLN A 84 -9.84 -4.38 -12.58
C GLN A 84 -11.36 -4.26 -12.35
N ASN A 85 -11.96 -5.15 -11.57
CA ASN A 85 -13.40 -5.12 -11.31
C ASN A 85 -13.78 -3.90 -10.43
N VAL A 86 -14.78 -3.15 -10.88
CA VAL A 86 -15.27 -1.94 -10.18
C VAL A 86 -15.79 -2.28 -8.77
N GLU A 87 -16.47 -3.43 -8.58
CA GLU A 87 -16.96 -3.88 -7.28
C GLU A 87 -15.82 -4.27 -6.33
N TYR A 88 -14.69 -4.73 -6.88
CA TYR A 88 -13.48 -5.02 -6.11
C TYR A 88 -12.85 -3.73 -5.57
N ALA A 89 -12.68 -2.73 -6.41
CA ALA A 89 -12.20 -1.42 -6.01
C ALA A 89 -13.16 -0.74 -5.00
N ALA A 90 -14.48 -0.90 -5.17
CA ALA A 90 -15.46 -0.42 -4.21
C ALA A 90 -15.31 -1.10 -2.84
N SER A 91 -14.98 -2.39 -2.81
CA SER A 91 -14.72 -3.11 -1.55
C SER A 91 -13.47 -2.60 -0.84
N ALA A 92 -12.38 -2.31 -1.58
CA ALA A 92 -11.18 -1.70 -1.01
C ALA A 92 -11.49 -0.31 -0.41
N ASN A 93 -12.27 0.50 -1.12
CA ASN A 93 -12.70 1.80 -0.60
C ASN A 93 -13.60 1.66 0.65
N ALA A 94 -14.51 0.69 0.69
CA ALA A 94 -15.34 0.45 1.87
C ALA A 94 -14.50 0.07 3.10
N MET A 95 -13.44 -0.74 2.93
CA MET A 95 -12.48 -1.05 4.00
C MET A 95 -11.68 0.19 4.42
N LEU A 96 -11.29 1.03 3.46
CA LEU A 96 -10.61 2.30 3.75
C LEU A 96 -11.52 3.27 4.53
N GLU A 97 -12.83 3.32 4.25
CA GLU A 97 -13.78 4.11 5.04
C GLU A 97 -13.86 3.64 6.50
N VAL A 98 -13.81 2.32 6.73
CA VAL A 98 -13.73 1.76 8.11
C VAL A 98 -12.45 2.23 8.79
N ALA A 99 -11.32 2.18 8.09
CA ALA A 99 -10.03 2.64 8.59
C ALA A 99 -10.05 4.12 8.99
N VAL A 100 -10.64 4.96 8.13
CA VAL A 100 -10.77 6.41 8.34
C VAL A 100 -11.70 6.70 9.51
N ALA A 101 -12.86 6.06 9.59
CA ALA A 101 -13.84 6.29 10.63
C ALA A 101 -13.30 5.93 12.04
N ALA A 102 -12.48 4.89 12.13
CA ALA A 102 -11.89 4.41 13.37
C ALA A 102 -10.49 5.01 13.64
N ASP A 103 -9.94 5.78 12.71
CA ASP A 103 -8.55 6.29 12.75
C ASP A 103 -7.54 5.18 13.07
N ALA A 104 -7.69 4.02 12.40
CA ALA A 104 -6.89 2.83 12.67
C ALA A 104 -5.38 3.14 12.62
N ALA A 105 -4.64 2.67 13.63
CA ALA A 105 -3.22 2.99 13.76
C ALA A 105 -2.36 2.21 12.75
N ASP A 106 -2.69 0.95 12.55
CA ASP A 106 -1.96 0.00 11.72
C ASP A 106 -2.89 -1.06 11.11
N ARG A 107 -2.29 -1.91 10.27
CA ARG A 107 -3.00 -2.98 9.56
C ARG A 107 -3.63 -4.01 10.49
N GLU A 108 -2.94 -4.39 11.55
CA GLU A 108 -3.40 -5.43 12.49
C GLU A 108 -4.62 -4.93 13.26
N THR A 109 -4.55 -3.70 13.75
CA THR A 109 -5.69 -3.03 14.38
C THR A 109 -6.87 -2.93 13.42
N LEU A 110 -6.63 -2.53 12.16
CA LEU A 110 -7.68 -2.37 11.16
C LEU A 110 -8.43 -3.68 10.89
N LEU A 111 -7.75 -4.81 10.80
CA LEU A 111 -8.38 -6.11 10.54
C LEU A 111 -9.46 -6.46 11.57
N GLY A 112 -9.28 -6.07 12.83
CA GLY A 112 -10.23 -6.30 13.92
C GLY A 112 -11.39 -5.31 14.01
N ILE A 113 -11.33 -4.18 13.29
CA ILE A 113 -12.36 -3.12 13.38
C ILE A 113 -13.61 -3.55 12.62
N LYS A 114 -14.79 -3.31 13.24
CA LYS A 114 -16.09 -3.60 12.66
C LYS A 114 -16.62 -2.42 11.86
N ASN A 115 -17.20 -2.72 10.71
CA ASN A 115 -17.99 -1.76 9.94
C ASN A 115 -19.37 -1.51 10.59
N ALA A 116 -20.17 -0.65 9.99
CA ALA A 116 -21.52 -0.32 10.49
C ALA A 116 -22.49 -1.53 10.52
N GLU A 117 -22.19 -2.59 9.78
CA GLU A 117 -22.97 -3.83 9.71
C GLU A 117 -22.49 -4.89 10.70
N GLY A 118 -21.50 -4.53 11.56
CA GLY A 118 -20.94 -5.42 12.60
C GLY A 118 -19.90 -6.41 12.12
N ARG A 119 -19.46 -6.35 10.84
CA ARG A 119 -18.43 -7.22 10.26
C ARG A 119 -17.05 -6.62 10.43
N THR A 120 -16.07 -7.42 10.82
CA THR A 120 -14.68 -6.98 10.86
C THR A 120 -14.12 -6.82 9.45
N VAL A 121 -13.05 -6.03 9.30
CA VAL A 121 -12.35 -5.89 8.00
C VAL A 121 -11.77 -7.25 7.57
N GLU A 122 -11.28 -8.08 8.49
CA GLU A 122 -10.85 -9.46 8.19
C GLU A 122 -11.98 -10.32 7.62
N GLU A 123 -13.19 -10.22 8.19
CA GLU A 123 -14.37 -10.89 7.65
C GLU A 123 -14.73 -10.37 6.25
N MET A 124 -14.62 -9.05 6.01
CA MET A 124 -14.86 -8.46 4.69
C MET A 124 -13.86 -8.99 3.64
N VAL A 125 -12.58 -9.16 4.00
CA VAL A 125 -11.54 -9.77 3.15
C VAL A 125 -11.88 -11.23 2.85
N THR A 126 -12.26 -12.00 3.88
CA THR A 126 -12.65 -13.41 3.75
C THR A 126 -13.89 -13.59 2.85
N GLU A 127 -14.89 -12.74 3.01
CA GLU A 127 -16.08 -12.73 2.16
C GLU A 127 -15.71 -12.45 0.70
N LYS A 128 -14.77 -11.52 0.46
CA LYS A 128 -14.30 -11.22 -0.89
C LYS A 128 -13.58 -12.41 -1.52
N SER A 129 -12.78 -13.15 -0.75
CA SER A 129 -12.19 -14.43 -1.21
C SER A 129 -13.28 -15.44 -1.59
N GLY A 130 -14.34 -15.53 -0.81
CA GLY A 130 -15.50 -16.39 -1.11
C GLY A 130 -16.24 -15.99 -2.39
N GLN A 131 -16.35 -14.69 -2.65
CA GLN A 131 -17.02 -14.14 -3.83
C GLN A 131 -16.23 -14.36 -5.11
N THR A 132 -14.92 -14.11 -5.08
CA THR A 132 -14.03 -14.18 -6.25
C THR A 132 -13.51 -15.60 -6.51
N GLY A 133 -13.42 -16.42 -5.47
CA GLY A 133 -12.75 -17.71 -5.52
C GLY A 133 -11.23 -17.61 -5.53
N GLU A 134 -10.66 -16.43 -5.28
CA GLU A 134 -9.23 -16.14 -5.22
C GLU A 134 -8.76 -15.89 -3.79
N LYS A 135 -7.44 -15.99 -3.56
CA LYS A 135 -6.83 -15.43 -2.36
C LYS A 135 -6.94 -13.91 -2.41
N ILE A 136 -7.63 -13.35 -1.44
CA ILE A 136 -7.68 -11.92 -1.21
C ILE A 136 -7.01 -11.63 0.13
N GLU A 137 -6.21 -10.59 0.18
CA GLU A 137 -5.58 -10.14 1.41
C GLU A 137 -5.50 -8.62 1.50
N LEU A 138 -5.60 -8.11 2.72
CA LEU A 138 -5.25 -6.74 3.02
C LEU A 138 -3.72 -6.65 3.06
N ALA A 139 -3.09 -6.47 1.90
CA ALA A 139 -1.63 -6.52 1.77
C ALA A 139 -0.93 -5.36 2.47
N TYR A 140 -1.58 -4.19 2.49
CA TYR A 140 -0.99 -3.01 3.08
C TYR A 140 -2.05 -2.07 3.65
N TYR A 141 -1.69 -1.42 4.73
CA TYR A 141 -2.38 -0.25 5.26
C TYR A 141 -1.37 0.65 5.96
N ALA A 142 -1.49 1.95 5.73
CA ALA A 142 -0.75 2.96 6.47
C ALA A 142 -1.54 4.26 6.54
N ARG A 143 -1.25 5.06 7.58
CA ARG A 143 -1.68 6.45 7.68
C ARG A 143 -0.49 7.35 7.96
N ILE A 144 -0.62 8.60 7.58
CA ILE A 144 0.26 9.69 7.99
C ILE A 144 -0.58 10.85 8.53
N GLU A 145 0.04 11.69 9.33
CA GLU A 145 -0.54 12.93 9.83
C GLU A 145 0.47 14.06 9.67
N ALA A 146 0.05 15.16 9.03
CA ALA A 146 0.87 16.33 8.78
C ALA A 146 -0.04 17.55 8.55
N PRO A 147 0.44 18.79 8.74
CA PRO A 147 -0.32 20.00 8.45
C PRO A 147 -0.91 20.05 7.05
N PHE A 148 -0.23 19.49 6.06
CA PHE A 148 -0.74 19.30 4.72
C PHE A 148 -0.35 17.92 4.20
N CYS A 149 -1.31 17.15 3.69
CA CYS A 149 -1.07 15.82 3.13
C CYS A 149 -1.43 15.77 1.65
N HIS A 150 -0.66 15.01 0.88
CA HIS A 150 -0.98 14.66 -0.49
C HIS A 150 -0.82 13.17 -0.71
N ALA A 151 -1.63 12.61 -1.62
CA ALA A 151 -1.61 11.20 -1.98
C ALA A 151 -1.52 11.04 -3.50
N TYR A 152 -0.74 10.07 -3.92
CA TYR A 152 -0.65 9.66 -5.33
C TYR A 152 -0.87 8.16 -5.46
N VAL A 153 -1.71 7.77 -6.40
CA VAL A 153 -1.88 6.37 -6.82
C VAL A 153 -1.52 6.28 -8.29
N HIS A 154 -0.60 5.40 -8.62
CA HIS A 154 -0.16 5.22 -10.00
C HIS A 154 -1.26 4.61 -10.86
N PHE A 155 -1.23 4.86 -12.19
CA PHE A 155 -2.29 4.47 -13.12
C PHE A 155 -2.60 2.97 -13.12
N ASN A 156 -1.59 2.11 -12.84
CA ASN A 156 -1.77 0.67 -12.73
C ASN A 156 -2.44 0.24 -11.41
N LYS A 157 -2.69 1.18 -10.49
CA LYS A 157 -3.30 0.98 -9.17
C LYS A 157 -2.54 0.02 -8.24
N LYS A 158 -1.31 -0.36 -8.57
CA LYS A 158 -0.47 -1.24 -7.74
C LYS A 158 0.53 -0.48 -6.87
N LEU A 159 0.75 0.81 -7.16
CA LEU A 159 1.69 1.67 -6.44
C LEU A 159 0.95 2.89 -5.88
N GLY A 160 1.33 3.29 -4.69
CA GLY A 160 0.81 4.50 -4.08
C GLY A 160 1.77 5.10 -3.08
N THR A 161 1.62 6.40 -2.85
CA THR A 161 2.44 7.16 -1.92
C THR A 161 1.59 8.18 -1.18
N LEU A 162 1.81 8.30 0.12
CA LEU A 162 1.36 9.38 0.96
C LEU A 162 2.56 10.27 1.31
N VAL A 163 2.41 11.58 1.13
CA VAL A 163 3.42 12.56 1.53
C VAL A 163 2.77 13.62 2.40
N GLY A 164 3.39 13.92 3.54
CA GLY A 164 2.98 14.96 4.46
C GLY A 164 4.00 16.09 4.48
N PHE A 165 3.52 17.31 4.50
CA PHE A 165 4.32 18.54 4.54
C PHE A 165 4.06 19.30 5.84
N ASN A 166 5.07 20.03 6.32
CA ASN A 166 4.98 20.84 7.53
C ASN A 166 4.04 22.06 7.38
N LYS A 167 3.62 22.40 6.18
CA LYS A 167 2.70 23.49 5.85
C LYS A 167 2.05 23.25 4.49
N GLU A 168 0.99 24.00 4.20
CA GLU A 168 0.32 23.99 2.89
C GLU A 168 1.25 24.51 1.80
N ILE A 169 1.29 23.80 0.67
CA ILE A 169 2.05 24.16 -0.54
C ILE A 169 1.15 23.98 -1.77
N PRO A 170 1.52 24.53 -2.94
CA PRO A 170 0.76 24.32 -4.17
C PRO A 170 0.58 22.81 -4.46
N THR A 171 -0.64 22.43 -4.82
CA THR A 171 -1.01 21.02 -5.07
C THR A 171 -0.16 20.38 -6.15
N GLU A 172 0.21 21.12 -7.19
CA GLU A 172 1.09 20.67 -8.26
C GLU A 172 2.49 20.30 -7.76
N VAL A 173 3.04 21.06 -6.79
CA VAL A 173 4.32 20.77 -6.16
C VAL A 173 4.21 19.50 -5.33
N ALA A 174 3.18 19.40 -4.48
CA ALA A 174 2.93 18.21 -3.67
C ALA A 174 2.73 16.95 -4.54
N HIS A 175 2.04 17.10 -5.67
CA HIS A 175 1.80 16.01 -6.61
C HIS A 175 3.11 15.53 -7.28
N ALA A 176 3.96 16.46 -7.73
CA ALA A 176 5.26 16.12 -8.31
C ALA A 176 6.16 15.38 -7.30
N VAL A 177 6.19 15.83 -6.04
CA VAL A 177 6.92 15.15 -4.95
C VAL A 177 6.39 13.73 -4.71
N ALA A 178 5.06 13.56 -4.66
CA ALA A 178 4.45 12.24 -4.46
C ALA A 178 4.71 11.31 -5.66
N MET A 179 4.68 11.80 -6.89
CA MET A 179 5.04 11.05 -8.09
C MET A 179 6.50 10.62 -8.06
N GLN A 180 7.43 11.53 -7.73
CA GLN A 180 8.85 11.25 -7.57
C GLN A 180 9.07 10.15 -6.55
N ALA A 181 8.49 10.29 -5.35
CA ALA A 181 8.59 9.31 -4.29
C ALA A 181 8.03 7.93 -4.70
N THR A 182 6.95 7.91 -5.50
CA THR A 182 6.39 6.66 -6.04
C THR A 182 7.36 5.98 -7.00
N ALA A 183 7.95 6.74 -7.92
CA ALA A 183 8.81 6.21 -8.97
C ALA A 183 10.20 5.81 -8.44
N MET A 184 10.81 6.65 -7.62
CA MET A 184 12.20 6.49 -7.19
C MET A 184 12.38 5.72 -5.87
N ALA A 185 11.28 5.41 -5.17
CA ALA A 185 11.27 4.59 -3.96
C ALA A 185 12.35 4.98 -2.92
N PRO A 186 12.45 6.24 -2.49
CA PRO A 186 13.46 6.64 -1.51
C PRO A 186 13.29 5.85 -0.21
N ILE A 187 14.40 5.52 0.44
CA ILE A 187 14.41 4.76 1.70
C ILE A 187 14.11 5.65 2.91
N ALA A 188 14.34 6.96 2.78
CA ALA A 188 14.14 7.95 3.83
C ALA A 188 13.74 9.31 3.24
N ILE A 189 13.23 10.22 4.07
CA ILE A 189 12.93 11.59 3.66
C ILE A 189 14.23 12.36 3.45
N ASP A 190 15.14 12.32 4.42
CA ASP A 190 16.44 12.98 4.36
C ASP A 190 17.54 12.05 4.88
N VAL A 191 18.79 12.47 4.76
CA VAL A 191 19.99 11.73 5.21
C VAL A 191 19.89 11.35 6.69
N ALA A 192 19.40 12.26 7.53
CA ALA A 192 19.24 12.04 8.95
C ALA A 192 18.21 10.95 9.32
N ASP A 193 17.29 10.65 8.41
CA ASP A 193 16.22 9.66 8.60
C ASP A 193 16.62 8.27 8.10
N CYS A 194 17.80 8.13 7.48
CA CYS A 194 18.28 6.85 6.99
C CYS A 194 18.55 5.87 8.15
N PRO A 195 18.06 4.63 8.10
CA PRO A 195 18.37 3.62 9.10
C PRO A 195 19.88 3.39 9.21
N GLU A 196 20.40 3.41 10.42
CA GLU A 196 21.85 3.31 10.67
C GLU A 196 22.45 1.99 10.15
N ASP A 197 21.72 0.90 10.25
CA ASP A 197 22.11 -0.40 9.75
C ASP A 197 22.24 -0.42 8.22
N VAL A 198 21.33 0.23 7.50
CA VAL A 198 21.39 0.38 6.04
C VAL A 198 22.60 1.22 5.66
N VAL A 199 22.82 2.35 6.32
CA VAL A 199 24.00 3.22 6.07
C VAL A 199 25.30 2.49 6.33
N ALA A 200 25.39 1.74 7.44
CA ALA A 200 26.58 0.94 7.77
C ALA A 200 26.83 -0.17 6.74
N HIS A 201 25.78 -0.85 6.32
CA HIS A 201 25.85 -1.91 5.30
C HIS A 201 26.33 -1.37 3.95
N GLU A 202 25.74 -0.27 3.46
CA GLU A 202 26.14 0.36 2.20
C GLU A 202 27.59 0.89 2.24
N ARG A 203 28.00 1.45 3.38
CA ARG A 203 29.41 1.85 3.58
C ARG A 203 30.35 0.65 3.50
N GLN A 204 29.98 -0.48 4.10
CA GLN A 204 30.77 -1.71 4.05
C GLN A 204 30.89 -2.22 2.60
N ILE A 205 29.79 -2.27 1.85
CA ILE A 205 29.77 -2.65 0.43
C ILE A 205 30.69 -1.72 -0.38
N ALA A 206 30.62 -0.40 -0.14
CA ALA A 206 31.46 0.57 -0.82
C ALA A 206 32.96 0.31 -0.58
N ILE A 207 33.34 -0.02 0.65
CA ILE A 207 34.73 -0.34 1.03
C ILE A 207 35.19 -1.67 0.39
N GLU A 208 34.35 -2.70 0.43
CA GLU A 208 34.71 -4.02 -0.15
C GLU A 208 34.84 -3.94 -1.67
N ALA A 209 33.94 -3.24 -2.34
CA ALA A 209 34.04 -3.02 -3.78
C ALA A 209 35.34 -2.28 -4.16
N MET A 210 35.80 -1.33 -3.34
CA MET A 210 37.08 -0.66 -3.58
C MET A 210 38.27 -1.55 -3.36
N LYS A 211 38.26 -2.47 -2.38
CA LYS A 211 39.35 -3.44 -2.15
C LYS A 211 39.49 -4.41 -3.32
N GLN A 212 38.42 -4.69 -4.03
CA GLN A 212 38.42 -5.56 -5.20
C GLN A 212 38.84 -4.85 -6.51
N ASP A 213 38.82 -3.50 -6.54
CA ASP A 213 39.22 -2.72 -7.71
C ASP A 213 40.75 -2.69 -7.83
N PRO A 214 41.38 -3.24 -8.91
CA PRO A 214 42.83 -3.19 -9.11
C PRO A 214 43.43 -1.78 -9.09
N LYS A 215 42.65 -0.74 -9.45
CA LYS A 215 43.06 0.67 -9.42
C LYS A 215 43.16 1.21 -7.99
N MET A 216 42.55 0.54 -7.03
CA MET A 216 42.55 0.91 -5.62
C MET A 216 43.54 0.05 -4.80
N ALA A 217 44.07 -1.01 -5.40
CA ALA A 217 45.01 -1.89 -4.73
C ALA A 217 46.26 -1.11 -4.23
N GLY A 218 46.56 -1.27 -2.93
CA GLY A 218 47.72 -0.63 -2.30
C GLY A 218 47.47 0.82 -1.82
N LYS A 219 46.26 1.37 -1.95
CA LYS A 219 45.95 2.65 -1.34
C LYS A 219 45.79 2.54 0.19
N PRO A 220 46.26 3.52 0.95
CA PRO A 220 46.07 3.56 2.40
C PRO A 220 44.56 3.55 2.77
N ASP A 221 44.22 2.92 3.90
CA ASP A 221 42.84 2.83 4.39
C ASP A 221 42.17 4.21 4.57
N ALA A 222 42.94 5.24 4.95
CA ALA A 222 42.44 6.59 5.06
C ALA A 222 41.95 7.17 3.70
N ILE A 223 42.61 6.84 2.61
CA ILE A 223 42.18 7.26 1.27
C ILE A 223 40.95 6.46 0.82
N LEU A 224 40.91 5.17 1.12
CA LEU A 224 39.73 4.34 0.87
C LEU A 224 38.51 4.86 1.63
N ALA A 225 38.68 5.27 2.90
CA ALA A 225 37.62 5.86 3.69
C ALA A 225 37.07 7.18 3.09
N GLN A 226 37.94 8.08 2.61
CA GLN A 226 37.52 9.30 1.94
C GLN A 226 36.74 9.04 0.64
N ILE A 227 37.15 8.03 -0.14
CA ILE A 227 36.44 7.67 -1.36
C ILE A 227 35.08 7.04 -1.00
N ALA A 228 35.02 6.25 0.08
CA ALA A 228 33.77 5.69 0.60
C ALA A 228 32.78 6.78 0.97
N GLU A 229 33.23 7.85 1.65
CA GLU A 229 32.35 9.00 1.98
C GLU A 229 31.79 9.69 0.72
N GLY A 230 32.61 9.80 -0.34
CA GLY A 230 32.14 10.31 -1.63
C GLY A 230 31.06 9.42 -2.27
N LYS A 231 31.20 8.08 -2.17
CA LYS A 231 30.18 7.11 -2.62
C LYS A 231 28.92 7.18 -1.75
N MET A 232 29.07 7.35 -0.43
CA MET A 232 27.95 7.52 0.47
C MET A 232 27.17 8.78 0.19
N ARG A 233 27.82 9.88 -0.17
CA ARG A 233 27.12 11.11 -0.62
C ARG A 233 26.22 10.80 -1.81
N LYS A 234 26.75 10.11 -2.83
CA LYS A 234 25.96 9.72 -4.00
C LYS A 234 24.81 8.79 -3.63
N PHE A 235 25.05 7.84 -2.72
CA PHE A 235 23.98 6.98 -2.19
C PHE A 235 22.86 7.79 -1.57
N PHE A 236 23.13 8.79 -0.75
CA PHE A 236 22.11 9.64 -0.16
C PHE A 236 21.38 10.49 -1.20
N GLU A 237 22.10 11.07 -2.17
CA GLU A 237 21.52 11.81 -3.29
C GLU A 237 20.53 10.96 -4.10
N GLU A 238 20.79 9.67 -4.26
CA GLU A 238 19.92 8.75 -5.01
C GLU A 238 18.79 8.15 -4.17
N ASN A 239 18.97 8.00 -2.85
CA ASN A 239 18.09 7.19 -2.01
C ASN A 239 17.33 7.97 -0.93
N THR A 240 17.51 9.29 -0.81
CA THR A 240 16.69 10.10 0.11
C THR A 240 15.84 11.12 -0.65
N LEU A 241 14.55 11.21 -0.30
CA LEU A 241 13.57 11.96 -1.08
C LEU A 241 13.98 13.42 -1.33
N LEU A 242 14.38 14.13 -0.29
CA LEU A 242 14.71 15.56 -0.40
C LEU A 242 15.97 15.82 -1.23
N ASN A 243 16.89 14.85 -1.29
CA ASN A 243 18.18 14.98 -1.99
C ASN A 243 18.14 14.40 -3.41
N GLN A 244 17.12 13.64 -3.78
CA GLN A 244 16.94 13.18 -5.16
C GLN A 244 16.77 14.33 -6.12
N GLU A 245 17.37 14.23 -7.30
CA GLU A 245 17.11 15.13 -8.41
C GLU A 245 15.70 14.88 -8.96
N LEU A 246 14.90 15.92 -9.08
CA LEU A 246 13.53 15.83 -9.62
C LEU A 246 13.59 15.37 -11.08
N VAL A 247 12.84 14.35 -11.43
CA VAL A 247 12.81 13.80 -12.79
C VAL A 247 12.45 14.89 -13.80
N GLY A 248 13.37 15.08 -14.77
CA GLY A 248 13.23 16.10 -15.81
C GLY A 248 13.73 17.50 -15.46
N GLU A 249 14.24 17.70 -14.26
CA GLU A 249 14.74 19.00 -13.76
C GLU A 249 16.18 18.83 -13.22
N LYS A 250 16.94 19.93 -13.20
CA LYS A 250 18.29 19.96 -12.62
C LYS A 250 18.29 20.55 -11.22
N LYS A 251 17.35 20.14 -10.40
CA LYS A 251 17.22 20.59 -9.02
C LYS A 251 16.76 19.45 -8.13
N THR A 252 17.12 19.50 -6.86
CA THR A 252 16.65 18.51 -5.89
C THR A 252 15.18 18.74 -5.53
N ILE A 253 14.55 17.71 -4.97
CA ILE A 253 13.18 17.82 -4.43
C ILE A 253 13.10 18.93 -3.37
N ALA A 254 14.09 19.04 -2.48
CA ALA A 254 14.15 20.13 -1.51
C ALA A 254 14.17 21.51 -2.20
N GLN A 255 15.00 21.70 -3.22
CA GLN A 255 15.06 22.95 -3.97
C GLN A 255 13.74 23.26 -4.68
N TYR A 256 13.09 22.24 -5.27
CA TYR A 256 11.81 22.38 -5.93
C TYR A 256 10.70 22.83 -4.97
N ILE A 257 10.63 22.24 -3.77
CA ILE A 257 9.69 22.65 -2.73
C ILE A 257 9.98 24.09 -2.29
N HIS A 258 11.25 24.45 -2.08
CA HIS A 258 11.68 25.77 -1.61
C HIS A 258 11.43 26.88 -2.63
N GLU A 259 11.26 26.59 -3.91
CA GLU A 259 10.81 27.57 -4.91
C GLU A 259 9.40 28.07 -4.64
N SER A 260 8.55 27.24 -4.05
CA SER A 260 7.18 27.61 -3.66
C SER A 260 7.14 28.26 -2.26
N ASP A 261 7.87 27.71 -1.30
CA ASP A 261 7.99 28.22 0.06
C ASP A 261 9.30 27.72 0.71
N LYS A 262 10.16 28.65 1.12
CA LYS A 262 11.50 28.35 1.67
C LYS A 262 11.48 27.56 3.00
N GLU A 263 10.36 27.59 3.71
CA GLU A 263 10.21 26.88 4.99
C GLU A 263 9.45 25.56 4.83
N ALA A 264 8.94 25.28 3.65
CA ALA A 264 8.22 24.05 3.39
C ALA A 264 9.17 22.85 3.25
N THR A 265 8.79 21.73 3.83
CA THR A 265 9.53 20.47 3.71
C THR A 265 8.61 19.30 3.90
N VAL A 266 9.06 18.11 3.46
CA VAL A 266 8.40 16.84 3.74
C VAL A 266 8.70 16.42 5.18
N VAL A 267 7.65 16.02 5.93
CA VAL A 267 7.75 15.57 7.33
C VAL A 267 7.18 14.16 7.54
N ALA A 268 6.46 13.64 6.56
CA ALA A 268 5.93 12.28 6.61
C ALA A 268 5.90 11.68 5.20
N TYR A 269 6.18 10.37 5.13
CA TYR A 269 6.23 9.66 3.87
C TYR A 269 5.90 8.18 4.07
N LYS A 270 5.01 7.65 3.24
CA LYS A 270 4.73 6.21 3.13
C LYS A 270 4.54 5.85 1.67
N ARG A 271 5.19 4.80 1.23
CA ARG A 271 5.08 4.23 -0.10
C ARG A 271 4.72 2.75 -0.01
N PHE A 272 3.88 2.30 -0.91
CA PHE A 272 3.61 0.90 -1.12
C PHE A 272 3.67 0.57 -2.61
N ALA A 273 4.28 -0.54 -2.94
CA ALA A 273 4.24 -1.16 -4.26
C ALA A 273 3.87 -2.63 -4.09
N LEU A 274 2.82 -3.05 -4.76
CA LEU A 274 2.50 -4.46 -4.91
C LEU A 274 3.42 -5.02 -5.98
N GLU A 275 4.43 -5.75 -5.54
CA GLU A 275 5.42 -6.38 -6.42
C GLU A 275 4.92 -7.74 -6.90
N ALA A 276 5.27 -8.07 -8.16
CA ALA A 276 4.94 -9.35 -8.79
C ALA A 276 5.91 -10.46 -8.34
#